data_22d80dc4a114b6d5940afbce8218ebec
#
_entry.id   22d80dc4a114b6d5940afbce8218ebec
#
_cell.length_a   1.000
_cell.length_b   1.000
_cell.length_c   1.000
_cell.angle_alpha   90.00
_cell.angle_beta   90.00
_cell.angle_gamma   90.00
#
_symmetry.space_group_name_H-M   'P 1'
#
loop_
_entity.id
_entity.type
_entity.pdbx_description
1 polymer ?
#
loop_
_entity_poly.entity_id
_entity_poly.type
_entity_poly.pdbx_seq_one_letter_code
_entity_poly.pdbx_strand_id
1 'polypeptide(L)'
;MIECKNIVKTYRSGEIDTQVLKNISFKINDNEFVAIMGPSGSGKSTLMHIIGCLDTPTSGEYLLDGQDASKLSADELADVRRQKIGFVFQAFNLLPRATVLRNVSLPLVYAAVAKEEREERAKETLRASAFPEGFWHHYSNQLSGGMMQRVAIARALVNNPALILADEPTGNLDTKTGAVVLATFQLLHQEQGRTIVLITHEPYVAEHAERIIHIRDGEIVSDGVNRNRRLINNDH
;
A
#
# COMPACT_ATOMS: atom_id res chain seq x y z
N MET A 1 1.54 14.16 6.25
CA MET A 1 2.03 12.78 5.96
C MET A 1 2.95 12.74 4.74
N ILE A 2 2.46 12.86 3.50
CA ILE A 2 3.20 12.80 2.23
C ILE A 2 3.21 14.16 1.55
N GLU A 3 4.37 14.63 1.06
CA GLU A 3 4.45 15.81 0.21
C GLU A 3 5.46 15.55 -0.92
N CYS A 4 4.99 15.57 -2.16
CA CYS A 4 5.79 15.46 -3.37
C CYS A 4 5.89 16.84 -4.03
N LYS A 5 7.11 17.30 -4.34
CA LYS A 5 7.37 18.59 -4.99
C LYS A 5 8.21 18.37 -6.24
N ASN A 6 7.61 18.62 -7.39
CA ASN A 6 8.27 18.57 -8.70
C ASN A 6 9.01 17.25 -8.95
N ILE A 7 8.43 16.13 -8.54
CA ILE A 7 9.02 14.79 -8.69
C ILE A 7 9.18 14.46 -10.17
N VAL A 8 10.40 14.15 -10.55
CA VAL A 8 10.76 13.62 -11.86
C VAL A 8 11.37 12.24 -11.66
N LYS A 9 11.00 11.27 -12.49
CA LYS A 9 11.67 9.98 -12.55
C LYS A 9 12.00 9.61 -13.97
N THR A 10 13.28 9.39 -14.23
CA THR A 10 13.83 8.92 -15.50
C THR A 10 14.58 7.62 -15.27
N TYR A 11 14.26 6.59 -16.01
CA TYR A 11 15.02 5.35 -16.05
C TYR A 11 15.96 5.35 -17.26
N ARG A 12 17.20 4.94 -17.04
CA ARG A 12 18.18 4.81 -18.09
C ARG A 12 18.43 3.35 -18.44
N SER A 13 18.26 3.01 -19.70
CA SER A 13 18.55 1.67 -20.24
C SER A 13 19.50 1.82 -21.42
N GLY A 14 20.80 1.57 -21.16
CA GLY A 14 21.85 1.85 -22.14
C GLY A 14 21.92 3.34 -22.48
N GLU A 15 21.70 3.70 -23.74
CA GLU A 15 21.69 5.08 -24.23
C GLU A 15 20.31 5.73 -24.25
N ILE A 16 19.25 4.98 -23.86
CA ILE A 16 17.87 5.48 -23.90
C ILE A 16 17.45 5.92 -22.51
N ASP A 17 17.07 7.19 -22.40
CA ASP A 17 16.47 7.78 -21.21
C ASP A 17 14.93 7.81 -21.39
N THR A 18 14.21 7.15 -20.47
CA THR A 18 12.75 7.13 -20.45
C THR A 18 12.24 7.88 -19.22
N GLN A 19 11.70 9.08 -19.42
CA GLN A 19 11.08 9.86 -18.36
C GLN A 19 9.67 9.35 -18.08
N VAL A 20 9.46 8.74 -16.91
CA VAL A 20 8.20 8.13 -16.50
C VAL A 20 7.34 9.08 -15.67
N LEU A 21 7.96 9.89 -14.80
CA LEU A 21 7.24 10.92 -14.03
C LEU A 21 7.77 12.29 -14.42
N LYS A 22 6.83 13.23 -14.65
CA LYS A 22 7.09 14.56 -15.19
C LYS A 22 6.52 15.61 -14.24
N ASN A 23 7.37 16.10 -13.32
CA ASN A 23 7.02 17.23 -12.46
C ASN A 23 5.77 16.99 -11.58
N ILE A 24 5.66 15.81 -10.96
CA ILE A 24 4.54 15.44 -10.09
C ILE A 24 4.62 16.22 -8.77
N SER A 25 3.56 16.94 -8.44
CA SER A 25 3.43 17.67 -7.17
C SER A 25 2.06 17.44 -6.57
N PHE A 26 2.01 16.94 -5.33
CA PHE A 26 0.79 16.78 -4.53
C PHE A 26 1.15 16.61 -3.06
N LYS A 27 0.13 16.71 -2.21
CA LYS A 27 0.25 16.48 -0.78
C LYS A 27 -0.88 15.56 -0.31
N ILE A 28 -0.57 14.61 0.58
CA ILE A 28 -1.54 13.78 1.30
C ILE A 28 -1.31 14.04 2.78
N ASN A 29 -2.38 14.43 3.49
CA ASN A 29 -2.32 14.68 4.93
C ASN A 29 -2.47 13.37 5.71
N ASP A 30 -2.21 13.45 7.02
CA ASP A 30 -2.53 12.34 7.92
C ASP A 30 -4.03 12.05 7.87
N ASN A 31 -4.37 10.78 7.98
CA ASN A 31 -5.76 10.33 7.97
C ASN A 31 -6.54 10.75 6.71
N GLU A 32 -5.92 10.70 5.53
CA GLU A 32 -6.60 10.77 4.24
C GLU A 32 -6.70 9.39 3.59
N PHE A 33 -7.81 9.13 2.92
CA PHE A 33 -7.98 7.97 2.04
C PHE A 33 -8.00 8.45 0.59
N VAL A 34 -6.88 8.24 -0.12
CA VAL A 34 -6.64 8.75 -1.47
C VAL A 34 -6.53 7.60 -2.47
N ALA A 35 -7.13 7.72 -3.63
CA ALA A 35 -6.88 6.86 -4.78
C ALA A 35 -6.00 7.58 -5.79
N ILE A 36 -4.96 6.92 -6.28
CA ILE A 36 -4.16 7.35 -7.43
C ILE A 36 -4.58 6.50 -8.62
N MET A 37 -5.21 7.13 -9.59
CA MET A 37 -5.85 6.46 -10.72
C MET A 37 -5.21 6.87 -12.06
N GLY A 38 -5.22 5.95 -13.03
CA GLY A 38 -4.76 6.22 -14.40
C GLY A 38 -4.61 4.94 -15.22
N PRO A 39 -4.44 5.04 -16.55
CA PRO A 39 -4.25 3.88 -17.41
C PRO A 39 -2.95 3.13 -17.11
N SER A 40 -2.82 1.93 -17.64
CA SER A 40 -1.55 1.18 -17.57
C SER A 40 -0.44 2.00 -18.24
N GLY A 41 0.76 1.98 -17.63
CA GLY A 41 1.92 2.75 -18.13
C GLY A 41 1.91 4.24 -17.79
N SER A 42 0.92 4.77 -17.07
CA SER A 42 0.87 6.21 -16.73
C SER A 42 1.85 6.66 -15.64
N GLY A 43 2.62 5.75 -15.04
CA GLY A 43 3.61 6.07 -13.99
C GLY A 43 3.15 5.78 -12.55
N LYS A 44 1.93 5.25 -12.33
CA LYS A 44 1.38 4.97 -10.99
C LYS A 44 2.28 4.11 -10.11
N SER A 45 2.74 2.96 -10.62
CA SER A 45 3.61 2.04 -9.87
C SER A 45 4.98 2.68 -9.58
N THR A 46 5.52 3.48 -10.51
CA THR A 46 6.74 4.25 -10.29
C THR A 46 6.54 5.27 -9.16
N LEU A 47 5.41 6.01 -9.18
CA LEU A 47 5.09 6.93 -8.10
C LEU A 47 4.93 6.19 -6.77
N MET A 48 4.23 5.05 -6.76
CA MET A 48 4.10 4.22 -5.57
C MET A 48 5.45 3.76 -5.03
N HIS A 49 6.39 3.37 -5.89
CA HIS A 49 7.72 2.99 -5.44
C HIS A 49 8.47 4.15 -4.76
N ILE A 50 8.29 5.38 -5.25
CA ILE A 50 8.89 6.57 -4.63
C ILE A 50 8.23 6.86 -3.28
N ILE A 51 6.89 6.98 -3.23
CA ILE A 51 6.19 7.28 -1.96
C ILE A 51 6.29 6.12 -0.96
N GLY A 52 6.53 4.91 -1.44
CA GLY A 52 6.82 3.72 -0.64
C GLY A 52 8.29 3.59 -0.21
N CYS A 53 9.15 4.55 -0.53
CA CYS A 53 10.58 4.48 -0.24
C CYS A 53 11.26 3.23 -0.83
N LEU A 54 10.74 2.66 -1.92
CA LEU A 54 11.34 1.54 -2.66
C LEU A 54 12.30 2.03 -3.75
N ASP A 55 12.13 3.28 -4.19
CA ASP A 55 12.96 3.96 -5.17
C ASP A 55 13.06 5.44 -4.80
N THR A 56 14.00 6.16 -5.41
CA THR A 56 14.17 7.60 -5.22
C THR A 56 13.85 8.37 -6.52
N PRO A 57 13.37 9.60 -6.45
CA PRO A 57 13.18 10.42 -7.63
C PRO A 57 14.53 10.76 -8.28
N THR A 58 14.53 11.02 -9.59
CA THR A 58 15.70 11.54 -10.31
C THR A 58 15.94 13.01 -9.94
N SER A 59 14.87 13.77 -9.73
CA SER A 59 14.88 15.14 -9.19
C SER A 59 13.54 15.48 -8.53
N GLY A 60 13.50 16.58 -7.80
CA GLY A 60 12.38 16.96 -6.96
C GLY A 60 12.59 16.54 -5.51
N GLU A 61 11.60 16.80 -4.67
CA GLU A 61 11.66 16.56 -3.23
C GLU A 61 10.49 15.68 -2.79
N TYR A 62 10.78 14.62 -2.05
CA TYR A 62 9.78 13.76 -1.43
C TYR A 62 9.92 13.83 0.09
N LEU A 63 8.92 14.39 0.76
CA LEU A 63 8.85 14.46 2.21
C LEU A 63 7.85 13.44 2.75
N LEU A 64 8.28 12.63 3.71
CA LEU A 64 7.44 11.74 4.51
C LEU A 64 7.53 12.16 5.98
N ASP A 65 6.44 12.62 6.56
CA ASP A 65 6.39 13.23 7.89
C ASP A 65 7.43 14.36 8.10
N GLY A 66 7.62 15.16 7.05
CA GLY A 66 8.58 16.28 7.07
C GLY A 66 10.04 15.87 6.87
N GLN A 67 10.37 14.57 6.81
CA GLN A 67 11.70 14.07 6.49
C GLN A 67 11.87 13.93 4.96
N ASP A 68 12.93 14.51 4.41
CA ASP A 68 13.23 14.42 2.98
C ASP A 68 13.78 13.03 2.62
N ALA A 69 12.88 12.16 2.15
CA ALA A 69 13.23 10.79 1.77
C ALA A 69 14.03 10.73 0.44
N SER A 70 14.04 11.79 -0.36
CA SER A 70 14.84 11.81 -1.60
C SER A 70 16.34 11.84 -1.34
N LYS A 71 16.77 12.19 -0.12
CA LYS A 71 18.19 12.29 0.28
C LYS A 71 18.68 11.14 1.15
N LEU A 72 17.77 10.21 1.50
CA LEU A 72 18.11 9.07 2.36
C LEU A 72 18.90 8.00 1.60
N SER A 73 19.81 7.35 2.29
CA SER A 73 20.50 6.14 1.82
C SER A 73 19.53 4.95 1.73
N ALA A 74 19.94 3.89 1.04
CA ALA A 74 19.14 2.68 0.90
C ALA A 74 18.76 2.05 2.25
N ASP A 75 19.65 2.07 3.23
CA ASP A 75 19.41 1.54 4.58
C ASP A 75 18.41 2.41 5.34
N GLU A 76 18.55 3.74 5.29
CA GLU A 76 17.61 4.67 5.91
C GLU A 76 16.22 4.56 5.29
N LEU A 77 16.12 4.42 3.95
CA LEU A 77 14.85 4.14 3.27
C LEU A 77 14.23 2.82 3.73
N ALA A 78 15.04 1.78 3.95
CA ALA A 78 14.56 0.50 4.47
C ALA A 78 14.02 0.64 5.90
N ASP A 79 14.66 1.45 6.74
CA ASP A 79 14.19 1.74 8.10
C ASP A 79 12.86 2.52 8.10
N VAL A 80 12.73 3.53 7.25
CA VAL A 80 11.48 4.28 7.07
C VAL A 80 10.35 3.35 6.61
N ARG A 81 10.59 2.51 5.59
CA ARG A 81 9.60 1.51 5.13
C ARG A 81 9.14 0.61 6.26
N ARG A 82 10.09 0.04 6.98
CA ARG A 82 9.82 -0.89 8.09
C ARG A 82 8.94 -0.29 9.17
N GLN A 83 9.15 0.99 9.49
CA GLN A 83 8.49 1.66 10.61
C GLN A 83 7.16 2.30 10.23
N LYS A 84 7.05 2.87 9.02
CA LYS A 84 5.97 3.77 8.67
C LYS A 84 5.02 3.25 7.60
N ILE A 85 5.43 2.25 6.80
CA ILE A 85 4.70 1.87 5.59
C ILE A 85 4.30 0.40 5.60
N GLY A 86 3.01 0.14 5.41
CA GLY A 86 2.47 -1.19 5.13
C GLY A 86 2.14 -1.33 3.65
N PHE A 87 2.60 -2.40 3.01
CA PHE A 87 2.35 -2.67 1.59
C PHE A 87 1.35 -3.80 1.39
N VAL A 88 0.38 -3.57 0.51
CA VAL A 88 -0.56 -4.57 0.02
C VAL A 88 -0.46 -4.60 -1.51
N PHE A 89 -0.15 -5.75 -2.10
CA PHE A 89 0.07 -5.91 -3.54
C PHE A 89 -1.01 -6.76 -4.19
N GLN A 90 -1.23 -6.55 -5.48
CA GLN A 90 -2.15 -7.34 -6.31
C GLN A 90 -1.80 -8.83 -6.28
N ALA A 91 -0.53 -9.19 -6.40
CA ALA A 91 -0.05 -10.58 -6.41
C ALA A 91 0.16 -11.16 -5.00
N PHE A 92 -0.38 -10.51 -3.94
CA PHE A 92 -0.24 -10.87 -2.52
C PHE A 92 1.19 -10.87 -2.01
N ASN A 93 2.16 -11.29 -2.80
CA ASN A 93 3.60 -11.41 -2.50
C ASN A 93 3.86 -12.16 -1.17
N LEU A 94 3.10 -13.23 -0.95
CA LEU A 94 3.34 -14.13 0.17
C LEU A 94 4.50 -15.07 -0.14
N LEU A 95 5.28 -15.38 0.88
CA LEU A 95 6.34 -16.40 0.77
C LEU A 95 5.71 -17.80 0.64
N PRO A 96 5.89 -18.51 -0.49
CA PRO A 96 5.16 -19.76 -0.75
C PRO A 96 5.53 -20.90 0.21
N ARG A 97 6.76 -20.87 0.74
CA ARG A 97 7.30 -21.88 1.68
C ARG A 97 7.21 -21.45 3.14
N ALA A 98 6.42 -20.43 3.44
CA ALA A 98 6.14 -19.96 4.78
C ALA A 98 4.65 -20.11 5.09
N THR A 99 4.35 -20.41 6.35
CA THR A 99 2.97 -20.46 6.84
C THR A 99 2.36 -19.06 6.87
N VAL A 100 1.04 -18.97 7.03
CA VAL A 100 0.32 -17.71 7.25
C VAL A 100 0.96 -16.92 8.40
N LEU A 101 1.11 -17.56 9.55
CA LEU A 101 1.70 -16.92 10.74
C LEU A 101 3.11 -16.40 10.46
N ARG A 102 3.93 -17.17 9.74
CA ARG A 102 5.29 -16.76 9.38
C ARG A 102 5.31 -15.62 8.36
N ASN A 103 4.37 -15.59 7.40
CA ASN A 103 4.23 -14.47 6.48
C ASN A 103 3.87 -13.17 7.21
N VAL A 104 2.93 -13.22 8.15
CA VAL A 104 2.50 -12.04 8.92
C VAL A 104 3.59 -11.58 9.88
N SER A 105 4.34 -12.50 10.50
CA SER A 105 5.43 -12.15 11.42
C SER A 105 6.71 -11.64 10.74
N LEU A 106 6.81 -11.76 9.42
CA LEU A 106 8.05 -11.42 8.67
C LEU A 106 8.52 -9.97 8.88
N PRO A 107 7.66 -8.93 8.81
CA PRO A 107 8.10 -7.55 9.06
C PRO A 107 8.67 -7.34 10.46
N LEU A 108 8.19 -8.08 11.45
CA LEU A 108 8.69 -8.03 12.83
C LEU A 108 10.11 -8.62 12.96
N VAL A 109 10.49 -9.56 12.06
CA VAL A 109 11.86 -10.08 12.00
C VAL A 109 12.83 -8.96 11.61
N TYR A 110 12.47 -8.18 10.59
CA TYR A 110 13.26 -7.02 10.17
C TYR A 110 13.24 -5.88 11.20
N ALA A 111 12.20 -5.82 12.03
CA ALA A 111 12.11 -4.89 13.15
C ALA A 111 12.89 -5.35 14.39
N ALA A 112 13.65 -6.47 14.30
CA ALA A 112 14.41 -7.06 15.40
C ALA A 112 13.59 -7.36 16.67
N VAL A 113 12.28 -7.58 16.54
CA VAL A 113 11.39 -7.97 17.64
C VAL A 113 11.74 -9.39 18.11
N ALA A 114 11.67 -9.68 19.40
CA ALA A 114 11.93 -11.02 19.96
C ALA A 114 10.95 -12.08 19.39
N LYS A 115 11.41 -13.34 19.26
CA LYS A 115 10.65 -14.39 18.56
C LYS A 115 9.26 -14.63 19.16
N GLU A 116 9.19 -14.68 20.47
CA GLU A 116 7.97 -14.93 21.22
C GLU A 116 6.95 -13.79 21.02
N GLU A 117 7.41 -12.56 21.09
CA GLU A 117 6.59 -11.37 20.85
C GLU A 117 6.12 -11.29 19.38
N ARG A 118 6.97 -11.67 18.41
CA ARG A 118 6.57 -11.69 16.97
C ARG A 118 5.38 -12.60 16.74
N GLU A 119 5.39 -13.77 17.35
CA GLU A 119 4.33 -14.76 17.17
C GLU A 119 3.00 -14.26 17.75
N GLU A 120 3.03 -13.68 18.95
CA GLU A 120 1.81 -13.14 19.57
C GLU A 120 1.26 -11.96 18.81
N ARG A 121 2.08 -10.99 18.41
CA ARG A 121 1.64 -9.85 17.60
C ARG A 121 1.06 -10.28 16.24
N ALA A 122 1.66 -11.30 15.62
CA ALA A 122 1.13 -11.83 14.36
C ALA A 122 -0.23 -12.51 14.57
N LYS A 123 -0.43 -13.25 15.66
CA LYS A 123 -1.73 -13.85 16.02
C LYS A 123 -2.79 -12.77 16.29
N GLU A 124 -2.45 -11.75 17.06
CA GLU A 124 -3.34 -10.61 17.35
C GLU A 124 -3.75 -9.90 16.06
N THR A 125 -2.81 -9.64 15.15
CA THR A 125 -3.10 -8.98 13.88
C THR A 125 -3.98 -9.84 12.98
N LEU A 126 -3.79 -11.16 12.96
CA LEU A 126 -4.64 -12.09 12.22
C LEU A 126 -6.07 -12.12 12.80
N ARG A 127 -6.23 -12.12 14.13
CA ARG A 127 -7.55 -12.01 14.78
C ARG A 127 -8.23 -10.70 14.43
N ALA A 128 -7.52 -9.58 14.53
CA ALA A 128 -8.04 -8.26 14.17
C ALA A 128 -8.45 -8.17 12.69
N SER A 129 -7.83 -8.98 11.82
CA SER A 129 -8.19 -9.10 10.40
C SER A 129 -9.28 -10.15 10.13
N ALA A 130 -9.93 -10.66 11.18
CA ALA A 130 -10.93 -11.73 11.12
C ALA A 130 -10.45 -12.97 10.31
N PHE A 131 -9.15 -13.29 10.40
CA PHE A 131 -8.59 -14.45 9.71
C PHE A 131 -8.71 -15.71 10.57
N PRO A 132 -9.28 -16.81 10.03
CA PRO A 132 -9.60 -18.01 10.83
C PRO A 132 -8.34 -18.68 11.41
N GLU A 133 -8.36 -18.99 12.70
CA GLU A 133 -7.22 -19.58 13.43
C GLU A 133 -6.77 -20.92 12.87
N GLY A 134 -7.73 -21.76 12.40
CA GLY A 134 -7.44 -23.07 11.81
C GLY A 134 -6.51 -23.03 10.59
N PHE A 135 -6.32 -21.88 9.97
CA PHE A 135 -5.45 -21.72 8.79
C PHE A 135 -4.09 -21.08 9.09
N TRP A 136 -3.78 -20.74 10.33
CA TRP A 136 -2.53 -20.03 10.67
C TRP A 136 -1.25 -20.80 10.30
N HIS A 137 -1.32 -22.12 10.30
CA HIS A 137 -0.20 -23.00 9.94
C HIS A 137 -0.24 -23.48 8.49
N HIS A 138 -1.23 -23.05 7.69
CA HIS A 138 -1.31 -23.37 6.27
C HIS A 138 -0.30 -22.54 5.46
N TYR A 139 0.10 -23.09 4.32
CA TYR A 139 0.89 -22.40 3.31
C TYR A 139 -0.01 -21.61 2.35
N SER A 140 0.57 -20.62 1.64
CA SER A 140 -0.22 -19.77 0.73
C SER A 140 -0.96 -20.53 -0.38
N ASN A 141 -0.38 -21.63 -0.87
CA ASN A 141 -1.01 -22.48 -1.89
C ASN A 141 -2.22 -23.31 -1.38
N GLN A 142 -2.50 -23.26 -0.10
CA GLN A 142 -3.67 -23.92 0.53
C GLN A 142 -4.80 -22.91 0.82
N LEU A 143 -4.65 -21.66 0.37
CA LEU A 143 -5.56 -20.54 0.65
C LEU A 143 -6.29 -20.11 -0.62
N SER A 144 -7.52 -19.62 -0.48
CA SER A 144 -8.20 -18.90 -1.56
C SER A 144 -7.55 -17.52 -1.78
N GLY A 145 -7.81 -16.89 -2.94
CA GLY A 145 -7.31 -15.54 -3.25
C GLY A 145 -7.67 -14.51 -2.17
N GLY A 146 -8.92 -14.52 -1.71
CA GLY A 146 -9.38 -13.62 -0.64
C GLY A 146 -8.70 -13.89 0.71
N MET A 147 -8.41 -15.15 1.03
CA MET A 147 -7.64 -15.49 2.22
C MET A 147 -6.19 -14.98 2.11
N MET A 148 -5.56 -15.17 0.93
CA MET A 148 -4.20 -14.65 0.68
C MET A 148 -4.15 -13.14 0.82
N GLN A 149 -5.16 -12.42 0.35
CA GLN A 149 -5.23 -10.96 0.48
C GLN A 149 -5.39 -10.52 1.93
N ARG A 150 -6.22 -11.19 2.73
CA ARG A 150 -6.32 -10.90 4.17
C ARG A 150 -4.99 -11.15 4.90
N VAL A 151 -4.24 -12.19 4.54
CA VAL A 151 -2.89 -12.42 5.07
C VAL A 151 -1.93 -11.29 4.65
N ALA A 152 -2.01 -10.81 3.41
CA ALA A 152 -1.20 -9.69 2.93
C ALA A 152 -1.53 -8.38 3.68
N ILE A 153 -2.82 -8.13 3.96
CA ILE A 153 -3.27 -6.99 4.77
C ILE A 153 -2.78 -7.14 6.21
N ALA A 154 -2.95 -8.30 6.85
CA ALA A 154 -2.45 -8.55 8.20
C ALA A 154 -0.92 -8.34 8.27
N ARG A 155 -0.18 -8.84 7.29
CA ARG A 155 1.27 -8.59 7.19
C ARG A 155 1.61 -7.10 7.08
N ALA A 156 0.85 -6.35 6.30
CA ALA A 156 1.05 -4.91 6.17
C ALA A 156 0.82 -4.17 7.48
N LEU A 157 -0.11 -4.64 8.33
CA LEU A 157 -0.52 -4.00 9.57
C LEU A 157 0.33 -4.35 10.79
N VAL A 158 1.08 -5.46 10.77
CA VAL A 158 1.72 -6.04 11.96
C VAL A 158 2.74 -5.11 12.65
N ASN A 159 3.37 -4.19 11.91
CA ASN A 159 4.24 -3.14 12.45
C ASN A 159 3.48 -1.87 12.85
N ASN A 160 2.15 -1.88 12.80
CA ASN A 160 1.31 -0.71 13.12
C ASN A 160 1.67 0.54 12.28
N PRO A 161 1.75 0.44 10.95
CA PRO A 161 2.19 1.54 10.09
C PRO A 161 1.18 2.69 10.09
N ALA A 162 1.66 3.93 9.92
CA ALA A 162 0.81 5.11 9.75
C ALA A 162 0.25 5.22 8.31
N LEU A 163 1.00 4.70 7.33
CA LEU A 163 0.66 4.72 5.90
C LEU A 163 0.47 3.30 5.36
N ILE A 164 -0.64 3.08 4.66
CA ILE A 164 -0.89 1.86 3.89
C ILE A 164 -0.87 2.20 2.39
N LEU A 165 0.00 1.54 1.65
CA LEU A 165 0.07 1.61 0.19
C LEU A 165 -0.48 0.32 -0.40
N ALA A 166 -1.56 0.41 -1.18
CA ALA A 166 -2.21 -0.74 -1.79
C ALA A 166 -2.20 -0.63 -3.32
N ASP A 167 -1.46 -1.51 -3.98
CA ASP A 167 -1.34 -1.58 -5.44
C ASP A 167 -2.30 -2.62 -5.99
N GLU A 168 -3.33 -2.16 -6.72
CA GLU A 168 -4.38 -2.99 -7.33
C GLU A 168 -4.90 -4.09 -6.39
N PRO A 169 -5.32 -3.74 -5.14
CA PRO A 169 -5.50 -4.74 -4.08
C PRO A 169 -6.65 -5.72 -4.32
N THR A 170 -7.48 -5.48 -5.34
CA THR A 170 -8.62 -6.32 -5.73
C THR A 170 -8.46 -6.99 -7.09
N GLY A 171 -7.39 -6.67 -7.84
CA GLY A 171 -7.23 -7.07 -9.24
C GLY A 171 -7.16 -8.59 -9.49
N ASN A 172 -6.87 -9.41 -8.47
CA ASN A 172 -6.84 -10.87 -8.55
C ASN A 172 -8.00 -11.54 -7.77
N LEU A 173 -9.06 -10.78 -7.43
CA LEU A 173 -10.17 -11.25 -6.62
C LEU A 173 -11.49 -11.19 -7.40
N ASP A 174 -12.42 -12.05 -7.04
CA ASP A 174 -13.80 -11.90 -7.48
C ASP A 174 -14.45 -10.66 -6.83
N THR A 175 -15.51 -10.16 -7.43
CA THR A 175 -16.19 -8.92 -7.03
C THR A 175 -16.61 -8.92 -5.56
N LYS A 176 -17.15 -10.04 -5.06
CA LYS A 176 -17.61 -10.16 -3.67
C LYS A 176 -16.45 -10.08 -2.68
N THR A 177 -15.39 -10.81 -2.97
CA THR A 177 -14.16 -10.81 -2.15
C THR A 177 -13.46 -9.46 -2.22
N GLY A 178 -13.41 -8.83 -3.40
CA GLY A 178 -12.88 -7.49 -3.58
C GLY A 178 -13.61 -6.44 -2.73
N ALA A 179 -14.96 -6.51 -2.68
CA ALA A 179 -15.75 -5.61 -1.83
C ALA A 179 -15.37 -5.74 -0.34
N VAL A 180 -15.15 -6.96 0.16
CA VAL A 180 -14.72 -7.19 1.55
C VAL A 180 -13.34 -6.56 1.82
N VAL A 181 -12.42 -6.65 0.86
CA VAL A 181 -11.08 -6.01 0.98
C VAL A 181 -11.20 -4.48 1.03
N LEU A 182 -12.03 -3.89 0.17
CA LEU A 182 -12.27 -2.44 0.15
C LEU A 182 -12.95 -1.96 1.44
N ALA A 183 -13.90 -2.74 1.98
CA ALA A 183 -14.51 -2.49 3.29
C ALA A 183 -13.44 -2.47 4.40
N THR A 184 -12.50 -3.41 4.35
CA THR A 184 -11.40 -3.46 5.33
C THR A 184 -10.56 -2.17 5.29
N PHE A 185 -10.23 -1.64 4.11
CA PHE A 185 -9.51 -0.37 4.01
C PHE A 185 -10.34 0.80 4.54
N GLN A 186 -11.65 0.85 4.28
CA GLN A 186 -12.52 1.88 4.83
C GLN A 186 -12.56 1.83 6.36
N LEU A 187 -12.64 0.65 6.96
CA LEU A 187 -12.61 0.48 8.43
C LEU A 187 -11.26 0.92 9.02
N LEU A 188 -10.15 0.51 8.41
CA LEU A 188 -8.81 0.93 8.85
C LEU A 188 -8.63 2.45 8.81
N HIS A 189 -9.19 3.11 7.82
CA HIS A 189 -9.19 4.56 7.72
C HIS A 189 -10.11 5.19 8.78
N GLN A 190 -11.37 4.79 8.85
CA GLN A 190 -12.39 5.43 9.68
C GLN A 190 -12.20 5.19 11.18
N GLU A 191 -11.87 3.95 11.57
CA GLU A 191 -11.80 3.56 12.98
C GLU A 191 -10.39 3.68 13.57
N GLN A 192 -9.35 3.49 12.73
CA GLN A 192 -7.97 3.49 13.20
C GLN A 192 -7.16 4.72 12.75
N GLY A 193 -7.77 5.65 11.99
CA GLY A 193 -7.13 6.87 11.54
C GLY A 193 -5.93 6.64 10.61
N ARG A 194 -5.93 5.54 9.82
CA ARG A 194 -4.83 5.23 8.92
C ARG A 194 -4.89 6.09 7.67
N THR A 195 -3.73 6.57 7.22
CA THR A 195 -3.58 7.13 5.89
C THR A 195 -3.49 5.99 4.88
N ILE A 196 -4.34 6.02 3.85
CA ILE A 196 -4.42 4.97 2.84
C ILE A 196 -4.24 5.57 1.45
N VAL A 197 -3.34 4.98 0.67
CA VAL A 197 -3.17 5.30 -0.74
C VAL A 197 -3.43 4.04 -1.56
N LEU A 198 -4.56 4.04 -2.27
CA LEU A 198 -4.90 3.02 -3.26
C LEU A 198 -4.34 3.40 -4.62
N ILE A 199 -3.71 2.47 -5.29
CA ILE A 199 -3.31 2.60 -6.68
C ILE A 199 -4.17 1.65 -7.51
N THR A 200 -4.87 2.19 -8.50
CA THR A 200 -5.76 1.40 -9.32
C THR A 200 -6.02 2.03 -10.69
N HIS A 201 -6.40 1.21 -11.65
CA HIS A 201 -6.96 1.66 -12.92
C HIS A 201 -8.49 1.47 -12.96
N GLU A 202 -9.09 0.86 -11.94
CA GLU A 202 -10.52 0.56 -11.85
C GLU A 202 -11.28 1.71 -11.18
N PRO A 203 -12.23 2.39 -11.88
CA PRO A 203 -13.06 3.43 -11.29
C PRO A 203 -13.82 2.96 -10.04
N TYR A 204 -14.37 1.75 -10.09
CA TYR A 204 -15.09 1.16 -8.96
C TYR A 204 -14.24 1.13 -7.67
N VAL A 205 -12.97 0.77 -7.78
CA VAL A 205 -12.04 0.72 -6.63
C VAL A 205 -11.74 2.13 -6.13
N ALA A 206 -11.46 3.07 -7.04
CA ALA A 206 -11.15 4.45 -6.70
C ALA A 206 -12.32 5.19 -6.04
N GLU A 207 -13.58 4.84 -6.37
CA GLU A 207 -14.78 5.43 -5.75
C GLU A 207 -14.87 5.21 -4.24
N HIS A 208 -14.12 4.26 -3.66
CA HIS A 208 -14.09 4.03 -2.21
C HIS A 208 -13.24 5.03 -1.44
N ALA A 209 -12.34 5.74 -2.12
CA ALA A 209 -11.49 6.78 -1.53
C ALA A 209 -12.23 8.11 -1.39
N GLU A 210 -11.72 9.00 -0.51
CA GLU A 210 -12.26 10.35 -0.28
C GLU A 210 -11.80 11.35 -1.33
N ARG A 211 -10.64 11.10 -1.94
CA ARG A 211 -9.99 11.95 -2.93
C ARG A 211 -9.39 11.08 -4.03
N ILE A 212 -9.45 11.57 -5.25
CA ILE A 212 -8.91 10.86 -6.42
C ILE A 212 -7.91 11.78 -7.13
N ILE A 213 -6.69 11.27 -7.30
CA ILE A 213 -5.63 11.88 -8.09
C ILE A 213 -5.52 11.09 -9.41
N HIS A 214 -5.74 11.74 -10.54
CA HIS A 214 -5.60 11.11 -11.84
C HIS A 214 -4.22 11.40 -12.44
N ILE A 215 -3.52 10.33 -12.84
CA ILE A 215 -2.22 10.40 -13.53
C ILE A 215 -2.37 9.89 -14.96
N ARG A 216 -1.84 10.66 -15.91
CA ARG A 216 -1.73 10.28 -17.32
C ARG A 216 -0.38 10.72 -17.86
N ASP A 217 0.31 9.83 -18.59
CA ASP A 217 1.59 10.10 -19.27
C ASP A 217 2.66 10.74 -18.37
N GLY A 218 2.65 10.33 -17.08
CA GLY A 218 3.61 10.81 -16.07
C GLY A 218 3.26 12.14 -15.43
N GLU A 219 2.07 12.69 -15.66
CA GLU A 219 1.61 13.98 -15.12
C GLU A 219 0.30 13.82 -14.34
N ILE A 220 0.06 14.69 -13.35
CA ILE A 220 -1.24 14.79 -12.68
C ILE A 220 -2.16 15.60 -13.57
N VAL A 221 -3.26 14.98 -14.01
CA VAL A 221 -4.27 15.64 -14.85
C VAL A 221 -5.47 16.15 -14.05
N SER A 222 -5.73 15.58 -12.91
CA SER A 222 -6.72 16.10 -11.95
C SER A 222 -6.43 15.60 -10.54
N ASP A 223 -6.84 16.37 -9.54
CA ASP A 223 -6.75 16.09 -8.12
C ASP A 223 -7.95 16.73 -7.41
N GLY A 224 -8.79 15.92 -6.79
CA GLY A 224 -10.01 16.44 -6.21
C GLY A 224 -10.75 15.49 -5.27
N VAL A 225 -11.64 16.07 -4.47
CA VAL A 225 -12.52 15.35 -3.55
C VAL A 225 -13.49 14.47 -4.35
N ASN A 226 -13.61 13.21 -3.95
CA ASN A 226 -14.59 12.29 -4.49
C ASN A 226 -15.98 12.56 -3.91
N ARG A 227 -16.82 13.27 -4.65
CA ARG A 227 -18.21 13.61 -4.24
C ARG A 227 -19.15 12.41 -4.34
N ASN A 228 -18.78 11.37 -5.07
CA ASN A 228 -19.57 10.15 -5.26
C ASN A 228 -18.94 8.97 -4.52
N ARG A 229 -18.40 9.23 -3.32
CA ARG A 229 -17.74 8.19 -2.52
C ARG A 229 -18.68 7.02 -2.26
N ARG A 230 -18.22 5.84 -2.61
CA ARG A 230 -18.92 4.59 -2.32
C ARG A 230 -18.56 4.10 -0.93
N LEU A 231 -19.56 4.03 -0.05
CA LEU A 231 -19.41 3.43 1.27
C LEU A 231 -19.92 1.99 1.22
N ILE A 232 -19.20 1.09 1.85
CA ILE A 232 -19.66 -0.29 2.03
C ILE A 232 -20.33 -0.32 3.40
N ASN A 233 -21.66 -0.50 3.41
CA ASN A 233 -22.41 -0.70 4.65
C ASN A 233 -22.02 -2.06 5.24
N ASN A 234 -21.58 -2.08 6.47
CA ASN A 234 -21.36 -3.30 7.24
C ASN A 234 -22.70 -3.83 7.80
N ASP A 235 -23.66 -4.12 6.92
CA ASP A 235 -24.85 -4.88 7.30
C ASP A 235 -24.51 -6.39 7.24
N HIS A 236 -23.78 -6.85 8.28
CA HIS A 236 -23.67 -8.29 8.58
C HIS A 236 -23.46 -8.50 10.08
#